data_306742cd8c54840f3a4f34e42f826fb8
#
_entry.id   306742cd8c54840f3a4f34e42f826fb8
#
_cell.length_a   1.000
_cell.length_b   1.000
_cell.length_c   1.000
_cell.angle_alpha   90.00
_cell.angle_beta   90.00
_cell.angle_gamma   90.00
#
_symmetry.space_group_name_H-M   'P 1'
#
loop_
_entity.id
_entity.type
_entity.pdbx_description
1 polymer ?
#
loop_
_entity_poly.entity_id
_entity_poly.type
_entity_poly.pdbx_seq_one_letter_code
_entity_poly.pdbx_strand_id
1 'polypeptide(L)'
;SNLTKSKSSPDNVAGLNFTDSSKQVNKEAKKLKDEKKADVVVALIHDPVETGAPKLDPEYVDFMFGGDSHVNVVNADAPVPNAQSWEYGKVVTDLDFTYNKTTGEIEAPAFEQYDAESLVTLDITPDAEVQKIVDEAKAEAGKLGEEVVANVQDTYLRGSNPGENTGSNRGTESTANNMLAESALYAMDKSLEEHIDLGIMNAGGVRADLEAGDVTYQEAFQVQPFGNDISVATLSGKAIKDALERQWQSKEDAEKSGRPRLDMGLSNNVAYTYNPEAETGERITSVTIDGQPLEDDKDCLLY
;
A
#
# COMPACT_ATOMS: atom_id res chain seq x y z
N SER A 1 -8.14 -10.36 1.35
CA SER A 1 -8.51 -9.21 0.50
C SER A 1 -9.03 -9.64 -0.85
N ASN A 2 -10.04 -8.96 -1.36
CA ASN A 2 -10.57 -9.17 -2.72
C ASN A 2 -9.56 -8.77 -3.81
N LEU A 3 -8.56 -7.96 -3.46
CA LEU A 3 -7.53 -7.47 -4.36
C LEU A 3 -6.26 -8.34 -4.37
N THR A 4 -6.13 -9.32 -3.47
CA THR A 4 -4.90 -10.11 -3.33
C THR A 4 -4.50 -10.79 -4.65
N LYS A 5 -5.45 -11.36 -5.37
CA LYS A 5 -5.15 -12.06 -6.63
C LYS A 5 -4.56 -11.13 -7.70
N SER A 6 -5.03 -9.90 -7.81
CA SER A 6 -4.55 -8.93 -8.80
C SER A 6 -3.26 -8.21 -8.39
N LYS A 7 -2.91 -8.29 -7.08
CA LYS A 7 -1.70 -7.67 -6.51
C LYS A 7 -0.56 -8.68 -6.23
N SER A 8 -0.73 -9.94 -6.62
CA SER A 8 0.26 -11.01 -6.36
C SER A 8 0.72 -11.63 -7.66
N SER A 9 1.98 -12.09 -7.69
CA SER A 9 2.50 -12.88 -8.81
C SER A 9 1.59 -14.08 -9.07
N PRO A 10 1.21 -14.38 -10.33
CA PRO A 10 0.35 -15.50 -10.67
C PRO A 10 0.84 -16.84 -10.11
N ASP A 11 2.14 -17.08 -10.13
CA ASP A 11 2.75 -18.32 -9.63
C ASP A 11 2.60 -18.46 -8.11
N ASN A 12 2.70 -17.35 -7.34
CA ASN A 12 2.54 -17.35 -5.90
C ASN A 12 1.10 -17.64 -5.45
N VAL A 13 0.13 -17.43 -6.31
CA VAL A 13 -1.29 -17.67 -6.02
C VAL A 13 -1.87 -18.82 -6.83
N ALA A 14 -1.02 -19.57 -7.56
CA ALA A 14 -1.44 -20.74 -8.35
C ALA A 14 -2.08 -21.79 -7.42
N GLY A 15 -3.21 -22.31 -7.84
CA GLY A 15 -3.97 -23.29 -7.04
C GLY A 15 -4.81 -22.71 -5.91
N LEU A 16 -4.74 -21.40 -5.62
CA LEU A 16 -5.60 -20.74 -4.64
C LEU A 16 -6.92 -20.30 -5.28
N ASN A 17 -8.02 -20.52 -4.55
CA ASN A 17 -9.34 -20.04 -4.95
C ASN A 17 -9.72 -18.82 -4.11
N PHE A 18 -9.78 -17.64 -4.73
CA PHE A 18 -10.16 -16.41 -4.08
C PHE A 18 -11.68 -16.23 -4.13
N THR A 19 -12.29 -16.09 -2.96
CA THR A 19 -13.72 -15.82 -2.80
C THR A 19 -13.92 -14.39 -2.27
N ASP A 20 -15.15 -13.87 -2.39
CA ASP A 20 -15.52 -12.59 -1.82
C ASP A 20 -15.37 -12.61 -0.29
N SER A 21 -14.55 -11.70 0.27
CA SER A 21 -14.21 -11.67 1.70
C SER A 21 -15.43 -11.41 2.56
N SER A 22 -16.28 -10.43 2.20
CA SER A 22 -17.46 -10.08 2.98
C SER A 22 -18.52 -11.20 2.99
N LYS A 23 -18.72 -11.86 1.84
CA LYS A 23 -19.63 -13.03 1.77
C LYS A 23 -19.14 -14.18 2.63
N GLN A 24 -17.83 -14.42 2.64
CA GLN A 24 -17.26 -15.50 3.45
C GLN A 24 -17.35 -15.16 4.94
N VAL A 25 -17.08 -13.91 5.34
CA VAL A 25 -17.25 -13.44 6.73
C VAL A 25 -18.70 -13.62 7.19
N ASN A 26 -19.68 -13.13 6.41
CA ASN A 26 -21.10 -13.29 6.75
C ASN A 26 -21.50 -14.76 6.94
N LYS A 27 -21.02 -15.64 6.05
CA LYS A 27 -21.28 -17.08 6.14
C LYS A 27 -20.72 -17.70 7.42
N GLU A 28 -19.46 -17.40 7.76
CA GLU A 28 -18.82 -17.95 8.95
C GLU A 28 -19.38 -17.32 10.25
N ALA A 29 -19.65 -16.01 10.25
CA ALA A 29 -20.28 -15.32 11.37
C ALA A 29 -21.65 -15.92 11.70
N LYS A 30 -22.49 -16.09 10.67
CA LYS A 30 -23.80 -16.77 10.82
C LYS A 30 -23.64 -18.16 11.42
N LYS A 31 -22.72 -18.96 10.90
CA LYS A 31 -22.45 -20.31 11.39
C LYS A 31 -22.02 -20.31 12.86
N LEU A 32 -21.12 -19.39 13.26
CA LEU A 32 -20.65 -19.28 14.64
C LEU A 32 -21.79 -18.96 15.60
N LYS A 33 -22.68 -18.04 15.25
CA LYS A 33 -23.86 -17.67 16.09
C LYS A 33 -24.93 -18.75 16.09
N ASP A 34 -25.28 -19.32 14.94
CA ASP A 34 -26.28 -20.40 14.84
C ASP A 34 -25.87 -21.65 15.64
N GLU A 35 -24.59 -22.03 15.57
CA GLU A 35 -24.03 -23.16 16.29
C GLU A 35 -23.70 -22.83 17.78
N LYS A 36 -23.98 -21.60 18.22
CA LYS A 36 -23.68 -21.09 19.58
C LYS A 36 -22.20 -21.25 19.97
N LYS A 37 -21.30 -21.06 19.01
CA LYS A 37 -19.86 -21.12 19.21
C LYS A 37 -19.27 -19.76 19.59
N ALA A 38 -19.96 -18.66 19.23
CA ALA A 38 -19.59 -17.31 19.60
C ALA A 38 -20.83 -16.49 19.92
N ASP A 39 -20.75 -15.71 20.98
CA ASP A 39 -21.76 -14.71 21.36
C ASP A 39 -21.48 -13.39 20.65
N VAL A 40 -20.21 -13.04 20.45
CA VAL A 40 -19.74 -11.84 19.74
C VAL A 40 -18.81 -12.25 18.60
N VAL A 41 -19.00 -11.66 17.42
CA VAL A 41 -18.19 -11.89 16.23
C VAL A 41 -17.54 -10.58 15.78
N VAL A 42 -16.21 -10.56 15.79
CA VAL A 42 -15.40 -9.45 15.29
C VAL A 42 -14.75 -9.86 13.99
N ALA A 43 -15.00 -9.12 12.91
CA ALA A 43 -14.41 -9.36 11.61
C ALA A 43 -13.06 -8.61 11.48
N LEU A 44 -11.98 -9.34 11.19
CA LEU A 44 -10.67 -8.78 10.85
C LEU A 44 -10.47 -8.98 9.36
N ILE A 45 -10.50 -7.90 8.58
CA ILE A 45 -10.44 -7.98 7.12
C ILE A 45 -9.41 -6.98 6.60
N HIS A 46 -8.44 -7.44 5.80
CA HIS A 46 -7.50 -6.55 5.10
C HIS A 46 -8.17 -5.94 3.85
N ASP A 47 -9.26 -5.22 4.06
CA ASP A 47 -9.98 -4.39 3.10
C ASP A 47 -10.35 -3.05 3.80
N PRO A 48 -10.51 -1.94 3.06
CA PRO A 48 -10.96 -0.67 3.63
C PRO A 48 -12.32 -0.80 4.32
N VAL A 49 -12.46 -0.20 5.51
CA VAL A 49 -13.73 -0.26 6.27
C VAL A 49 -14.89 0.39 5.50
N GLU A 50 -14.62 1.44 4.72
CA GLU A 50 -15.61 2.17 3.92
C GLU A 50 -16.30 1.29 2.88
N THR A 51 -15.57 0.30 2.35
CA THR A 51 -16.08 -0.60 1.30
C THR A 51 -16.39 -2.00 1.81
N GLY A 52 -15.78 -2.41 2.93
CA GLY A 52 -15.95 -3.73 3.54
C GLY A 52 -17.13 -3.77 4.49
N ALA A 53 -17.20 -2.85 5.46
CA ALA A 53 -18.21 -2.86 6.51
C ALA A 53 -19.67 -2.79 5.99
N PRO A 54 -20.00 -1.97 4.96
CA PRO A 54 -21.38 -1.93 4.43
C PRO A 54 -21.87 -3.25 3.80
N LYS A 55 -20.98 -4.21 3.56
CA LYS A 55 -21.30 -5.53 2.98
C LYS A 55 -21.46 -6.61 4.05
N LEU A 56 -21.15 -6.29 5.30
CA LEU A 56 -21.33 -7.20 6.43
C LEU A 56 -22.76 -7.19 6.95
N ASP A 57 -23.21 -8.35 7.40
CA ASP A 57 -24.55 -8.53 7.95
C ASP A 57 -24.55 -8.21 9.45
N PRO A 58 -25.21 -7.11 9.89
CA PRO A 58 -25.22 -6.71 11.29
C PRO A 58 -26.00 -7.68 12.20
N GLU A 59 -26.73 -8.66 11.65
CA GLU A 59 -27.34 -9.72 12.45
C GLU A 59 -26.29 -10.70 13.01
N TYR A 60 -25.15 -10.86 12.28
CA TYR A 60 -24.15 -11.88 12.62
C TYR A 60 -22.77 -11.32 12.92
N VAL A 61 -22.44 -10.13 12.43
CA VAL A 61 -21.13 -9.47 12.65
C VAL A 61 -21.34 -8.25 13.54
N ASP A 62 -20.73 -8.26 14.70
CA ASP A 62 -20.90 -7.20 15.69
C ASP A 62 -19.93 -6.03 15.48
N PHE A 63 -18.70 -6.30 15.03
CA PHE A 63 -17.65 -5.30 14.80
C PHE A 63 -16.75 -5.67 13.63
N MET A 64 -16.09 -4.66 13.02
CA MET A 64 -15.05 -4.87 12.00
C MET A 64 -13.82 -4.02 12.25
N PHE A 65 -12.63 -4.62 12.13
CA PHE A 65 -11.37 -3.91 11.93
C PHE A 65 -10.89 -4.13 10.49
N GLY A 66 -10.61 -3.03 9.80
CA GLY A 66 -10.16 -3.01 8.40
C GLY A 66 -8.69 -2.66 8.22
N GLY A 67 -8.26 -2.54 6.96
CA GLY A 67 -6.89 -2.21 6.57
C GLY A 67 -6.75 -1.86 5.09
N ASP A 68 -5.55 -2.00 4.52
CA ASP A 68 -5.18 -1.81 3.12
C ASP A 68 -5.10 -0.34 2.65
N SER A 69 -6.08 0.52 2.96
CA SER A 69 -6.16 1.90 2.45
C SER A 69 -5.29 2.90 3.21
N HIS A 70 -4.73 2.53 4.36
CA HIS A 70 -3.90 3.41 5.19
C HIS A 70 -4.65 4.66 5.69
N VAL A 71 -5.92 4.54 6.01
CA VAL A 71 -6.70 5.61 6.65
C VAL A 71 -6.80 5.37 8.16
N ASN A 72 -6.99 6.45 8.91
CA ASN A 72 -7.28 6.39 10.34
C ASN A 72 -8.74 6.83 10.54
N VAL A 73 -9.61 5.90 10.89
CA VAL A 73 -11.05 6.17 10.98
C VAL A 73 -11.74 5.28 12.01
N VAL A 74 -12.72 5.84 12.68
CA VAL A 74 -13.69 5.14 13.55
C VAL A 74 -15.10 5.48 13.09
N ASN A 75 -15.91 4.49 12.82
CA ASN A 75 -17.34 4.60 12.47
C ASN A 75 -18.16 3.85 13.53
N ALA A 76 -18.28 4.43 14.73
CA ALA A 76 -18.95 3.79 15.87
C ALA A 76 -20.48 3.63 15.65
N ASP A 77 -21.09 4.54 14.89
CA ASP A 77 -22.55 4.55 14.65
C ASP A 77 -22.97 3.78 13.39
N ALA A 78 -22.03 3.10 12.72
CA ALA A 78 -22.33 2.29 11.54
C ALA A 78 -23.17 1.05 11.93
N PRO A 79 -23.98 0.46 11.00
CA PRO A 79 -24.71 -0.79 11.25
C PRO A 79 -23.84 -1.93 11.75
N VAL A 80 -22.61 -2.05 11.24
CA VAL A 80 -21.52 -2.82 11.85
C VAL A 80 -20.45 -1.79 12.26
N PRO A 81 -20.35 -1.44 13.55
CA PRO A 81 -19.35 -0.51 14.04
C PRO A 81 -17.94 -0.98 13.65
N ASN A 82 -17.11 -0.04 13.18
CA ASN A 82 -15.85 -0.42 12.60
C ASN A 82 -14.76 0.63 12.79
N ALA A 83 -13.51 0.17 12.70
CA ALA A 83 -12.34 1.03 12.78
C ALA A 83 -11.21 0.56 11.84
N GLN A 84 -10.36 1.49 11.45
CA GLN A 84 -9.10 1.23 10.79
C GLN A 84 -8.02 2.11 11.42
N SER A 85 -6.89 1.51 11.75
CA SER A 85 -5.82 2.10 12.59
C SER A 85 -4.62 2.52 11.75
N TRP A 86 -4.85 3.33 10.69
CA TRP A 86 -3.78 3.81 9.81
C TRP A 86 -2.94 2.65 9.23
N GLU A 87 -1.58 2.73 9.38
CA GLU A 87 -0.63 1.74 8.87
C GLU A 87 0.60 1.61 9.78
N TYR A 88 1.35 0.54 9.62
CA TYR A 88 2.68 0.31 10.24
C TYR A 88 2.70 0.41 11.77
N GLY A 89 1.58 0.15 12.44
CA GLY A 89 1.51 0.26 13.90
C GLY A 89 1.56 1.69 14.44
N LYS A 90 1.29 2.69 13.61
CA LYS A 90 1.25 4.11 14.04
C LYS A 90 0.10 4.42 15.00
N VAL A 91 -0.98 3.66 14.92
CA VAL A 91 -2.16 3.80 15.78
C VAL A 91 -2.57 2.44 16.30
N VAL A 92 -2.87 2.36 17.58
CA VAL A 92 -3.55 1.23 18.20
C VAL A 92 -5.00 1.63 18.45
N THR A 93 -5.94 0.80 18.01
CA THR A 93 -7.37 1.00 18.32
C THR A 93 -7.80 -0.04 19.34
N ASP A 94 -8.30 0.43 20.46
CA ASP A 94 -8.94 -0.37 21.49
C ASP A 94 -10.46 -0.33 21.31
N LEU A 95 -11.12 -1.45 21.60
CA LEU A 95 -12.57 -1.59 21.55
C LEU A 95 -13.07 -2.18 22.87
N ASP A 96 -13.66 -1.34 23.68
CA ASP A 96 -14.35 -1.74 24.91
C ASP A 96 -15.84 -1.91 24.68
N PHE A 97 -16.43 -2.94 25.25
CA PHE A 97 -17.88 -3.16 25.28
C PHE A 97 -18.29 -4.09 26.42
N THR A 98 -19.55 -3.99 26.82
CA THR A 98 -20.16 -4.95 27.75
C THR A 98 -21.09 -5.89 26.99
N TYR A 99 -20.93 -7.20 27.19
CA TYR A 99 -21.84 -8.20 26.67
C TYR A 99 -22.77 -8.71 27.77
N ASN A 100 -24.06 -8.47 27.62
CA ASN A 100 -25.07 -8.93 28.54
C ASN A 100 -25.48 -10.39 28.22
N LYS A 101 -24.94 -11.33 28.97
CA LYS A 101 -25.22 -12.77 28.76
C LYS A 101 -26.67 -13.19 28.89
N THR A 102 -27.51 -12.38 29.55
CA THR A 102 -28.93 -12.69 29.75
C THR A 102 -29.75 -12.23 28.55
N THR A 103 -29.49 -11.03 28.03
CA THR A 103 -30.25 -10.46 26.90
C THR A 103 -29.61 -10.80 25.57
N GLY A 104 -28.29 -11.10 25.53
CA GLY A 104 -27.50 -11.29 24.32
C GLY A 104 -27.12 -9.97 23.64
N GLU A 105 -27.26 -8.85 24.34
CA GLU A 105 -26.99 -7.52 23.78
C GLU A 105 -25.59 -7.03 24.10
N ILE A 106 -25.01 -6.26 23.16
CA ILE A 106 -23.81 -5.51 23.36
C ILE A 106 -24.16 -4.10 23.80
N GLU A 107 -23.60 -3.70 24.94
CA GLU A 107 -23.89 -2.42 25.59
C GLU A 107 -22.63 -1.55 25.57
N ALA A 108 -22.81 -0.23 25.32
CA ALA A 108 -21.80 0.81 25.41
C ALA A 108 -20.47 0.51 24.66
N PRO A 109 -20.52 0.13 23.36
CA PRO A 109 -19.28 -0.04 22.62
C PRO A 109 -18.54 1.31 22.48
N ALA A 110 -17.26 1.32 22.81
CA ALA A 110 -16.39 2.50 22.69
C ALA A 110 -15.11 2.13 21.95
N PHE A 111 -14.76 2.96 20.97
CA PHE A 111 -13.46 2.86 20.28
C PHE A 111 -12.57 3.99 20.78
N GLU A 112 -11.38 3.63 21.23
CA GLU A 112 -10.33 4.58 21.58
C GLU A 112 -9.11 4.34 20.69
N GLN A 113 -8.48 5.42 20.22
CA GLN A 113 -7.31 5.35 19.36
C GLN A 113 -6.12 6.01 20.02
N TYR A 114 -5.00 5.30 20.01
CA TYR A 114 -3.74 5.74 20.62
C TYR A 114 -2.65 5.76 19.56
N ASP A 115 -2.11 6.92 19.28
CA ASP A 115 -0.90 7.12 18.49
C ASP A 115 0.37 7.07 19.37
N ALA A 116 1.53 7.24 18.77
CA ALA A 116 2.79 7.18 19.51
C ALA A 116 2.88 8.25 20.62
N GLU A 117 2.33 9.45 20.40
CA GLU A 117 2.32 10.54 21.39
C GLU A 117 1.41 10.20 22.58
N SER A 118 0.21 9.70 22.30
CA SER A 118 -0.75 9.24 23.31
C SER A 118 -0.17 8.12 24.16
N LEU A 119 0.50 7.13 23.53
CA LEU A 119 1.11 6.00 24.23
C LEU A 119 2.24 6.44 25.17
N VAL A 120 3.04 7.43 24.76
CA VAL A 120 4.07 8.01 25.63
C VAL A 120 3.46 8.70 26.86
N THR A 121 2.34 9.41 26.69
CA THR A 121 1.66 10.10 27.80
C THR A 121 1.00 9.14 28.80
N LEU A 122 0.64 7.94 28.37
CA LEU A 122 0.05 6.90 29.22
C LEU A 122 1.08 6.18 30.11
N ASP A 123 2.38 6.45 29.95
CA ASP A 123 3.49 5.81 30.70
C ASP A 123 3.39 4.29 30.76
N ILE A 124 3.04 3.67 29.61
CA ILE A 124 2.88 2.21 29.51
C ILE A 124 4.25 1.55 29.51
N THR A 125 4.48 0.65 30.47
CA THR A 125 5.67 -0.20 30.46
C THR A 125 5.48 -1.34 29.48
N PRO A 126 6.39 -1.54 28.50
CA PRO A 126 6.32 -2.67 27.58
C PRO A 126 6.30 -4.02 28.31
N ASP A 127 5.54 -4.98 27.82
CA ASP A 127 5.57 -6.35 28.31
C ASP A 127 6.98 -6.95 28.11
N ALA A 128 7.57 -7.48 29.18
CA ALA A 128 8.94 -7.93 29.15
C ALA A 128 9.18 -9.19 28.27
N GLU A 129 8.17 -10.05 28.12
CA GLU A 129 8.28 -11.23 27.25
C GLU A 129 8.20 -10.82 25.78
N VAL A 130 7.27 -9.92 25.44
CA VAL A 130 7.16 -9.35 24.09
C VAL A 130 8.41 -8.56 23.73
N GLN A 131 8.91 -7.73 24.66
CA GLN A 131 10.15 -6.96 24.44
C GLN A 131 11.34 -7.88 24.14
N LYS A 132 11.48 -8.96 24.88
CA LYS A 132 12.52 -9.95 24.64
C LYS A 132 12.42 -10.58 23.22
N ILE A 133 11.22 -10.94 22.78
CA ILE A 133 11.00 -11.47 21.41
C ILE A 133 11.42 -10.47 20.37
N VAL A 134 11.04 -9.19 20.55
CA VAL A 134 11.42 -8.09 19.64
C VAL A 134 12.93 -7.90 19.60
N ASP A 135 13.59 -7.90 20.76
CA ASP A 135 15.04 -7.71 20.86
C ASP A 135 15.82 -8.86 20.20
N GLU A 136 15.39 -10.11 20.41
CA GLU A 136 15.97 -11.28 19.75
C GLU A 136 15.80 -11.22 18.22
N ALA A 137 14.62 -10.85 17.74
CA ALA A 137 14.34 -10.69 16.31
C ALA A 137 15.18 -9.56 15.69
N LYS A 138 15.31 -8.41 16.37
CA LYS A 138 16.16 -7.30 15.94
C LYS A 138 17.65 -7.70 15.90
N ALA A 139 18.13 -8.42 16.91
CA ALA A 139 19.52 -8.87 16.94
C ALA A 139 19.83 -9.87 15.81
N GLU A 140 18.89 -10.71 15.44
CA GLU A 140 19.06 -11.63 14.31
C GLU A 140 19.00 -10.88 12.96
N ALA A 141 18.02 -9.99 12.77
CA ALA A 141 17.88 -9.19 11.56
C ALA A 141 19.08 -8.24 11.36
N GLY A 142 19.61 -7.67 12.43
CA GLY A 142 20.76 -6.75 12.39
C GLY A 142 22.03 -7.36 11.83
N LYS A 143 22.23 -8.67 11.95
CA LYS A 143 23.42 -9.36 11.39
C LYS A 143 23.58 -9.15 9.88
N LEU A 144 22.47 -9.11 9.16
CA LEU A 144 22.47 -8.81 7.73
C LEU A 144 22.08 -7.34 7.49
N GLY A 145 21.18 -6.82 8.31
CA GLY A 145 20.59 -5.49 8.13
C GLY A 145 21.59 -4.35 8.21
N GLU A 146 22.63 -4.49 9.03
CA GLU A 146 23.68 -3.47 9.24
C GLU A 146 24.79 -3.51 8.18
N GLU A 147 24.77 -4.48 7.26
CA GLU A 147 25.76 -4.54 6.18
C GLU A 147 25.58 -3.36 5.22
N VAL A 148 26.65 -2.59 4.98
CA VAL A 148 26.65 -1.51 4.01
C VAL A 148 26.71 -2.10 2.61
N VAL A 149 25.68 -1.89 1.80
CA VAL A 149 25.52 -2.46 0.46
C VAL A 149 25.73 -1.45 -0.66
N ALA A 150 25.63 -0.16 -0.36
CA ALA A 150 25.78 0.93 -1.34
C ALA A 150 26.23 2.23 -0.65
N ASN A 151 26.59 3.23 -1.46
CA ASN A 151 26.72 4.61 -1.05
C ASN A 151 26.03 5.50 -2.09
N VAL A 152 25.13 6.39 -1.66
CA VAL A 152 24.41 7.33 -2.53
C VAL A 152 24.80 8.77 -2.25
N GLN A 153 24.87 9.57 -3.31
CA GLN A 153 25.34 10.96 -3.23
C GLN A 153 24.23 11.91 -2.74
N ASP A 154 22.98 11.59 -3.08
CA ASP A 154 21.82 12.43 -2.84
C ASP A 154 20.76 11.67 -2.05
N THR A 155 19.91 12.41 -1.33
CA THR A 155 18.73 11.88 -0.68
C THR A 155 17.60 11.70 -1.69
N TYR A 156 16.97 10.53 -1.67
CA TYR A 156 15.83 10.18 -2.52
C TYR A 156 14.55 10.11 -1.68
N LEU A 157 13.57 10.94 -2.04
CA LEU A 157 12.36 11.15 -1.25
C LEU A 157 11.11 10.61 -1.97
N ARG A 158 10.18 10.10 -1.18
CA ARG A 158 8.81 9.83 -1.64
C ARG A 158 8.04 11.13 -1.84
N GLY A 159 7.00 11.08 -2.67
CA GLY A 159 6.15 12.23 -2.92
C GLY A 159 5.43 12.73 -1.66
N SER A 160 5.26 14.06 -1.54
CA SER A 160 4.61 14.69 -0.40
C SER A 160 3.84 15.94 -0.79
N ASN A 161 2.87 16.33 0.03
CA ASN A 161 2.29 17.66 -0.02
C ASN A 161 3.28 18.70 0.57
N PRO A 162 3.22 19.96 0.13
CA PRO A 162 4.05 21.01 0.71
C PRO A 162 3.85 21.14 2.22
N GLY A 163 4.95 21.01 2.97
CA GLY A 163 4.95 21.11 4.44
C GLY A 163 4.51 19.85 5.19
N GLU A 164 4.22 18.77 4.51
CA GLU A 164 3.92 17.47 5.10
C GLU A 164 5.12 16.50 5.01
N ASN A 165 5.03 15.41 5.77
CA ASN A 165 6.03 14.34 5.73
C ASN A 165 6.07 13.66 4.36
N THR A 166 7.24 13.16 4.00
CA THR A 166 7.44 12.34 2.79
C THR A 166 6.53 11.11 2.79
N GLY A 167 6.03 10.75 1.63
CA GLY A 167 5.06 9.68 1.45
C GLY A 167 3.60 10.07 1.72
N SER A 168 3.32 11.33 2.08
CA SER A 168 1.95 11.82 2.31
C SER A 168 1.13 11.91 1.02
N ASN A 169 1.78 12.12 -0.13
CA ASN A 169 1.10 12.22 -1.42
C ASN A 169 1.76 11.36 -2.50
N ARG A 170 1.07 10.33 -2.95
CA ARG A 170 1.51 9.48 -4.08
C ARG A 170 1.16 10.04 -5.45
N GLY A 171 0.51 11.19 -5.52
CA GLY A 171 0.14 11.88 -6.76
C GLY A 171 1.13 12.98 -7.15
N THR A 172 2.29 13.04 -6.51
CA THR A 172 3.39 13.94 -6.83
C THR A 172 4.63 13.13 -7.20
N GLU A 173 5.49 13.71 -8.01
CA GLU A 173 6.76 13.12 -8.38
C GLU A 173 7.58 12.71 -7.14
N SER A 174 8.23 11.55 -7.23
CA SER A 174 9.04 10.95 -6.18
C SER A 174 10.42 10.62 -6.72
N THR A 175 11.45 11.29 -6.21
CA THR A 175 12.84 10.99 -6.60
C THR A 175 13.23 9.56 -6.22
N ALA A 176 12.65 9.01 -5.15
CA ALA A 176 12.86 7.61 -4.77
C ALA A 176 12.23 6.62 -5.75
N ASN A 177 11.04 6.93 -6.30
CA ASN A 177 10.44 6.12 -7.35
C ASN A 177 11.27 6.17 -8.64
N ASN A 178 11.73 7.36 -9.04
CA ASN A 178 12.56 7.54 -10.22
C ASN A 178 13.89 6.79 -10.08
N MET A 179 14.53 6.87 -8.91
CA MET A 179 15.77 6.14 -8.63
C MET A 179 15.59 4.63 -8.77
N LEU A 180 14.47 4.06 -8.28
CA LEU A 180 14.20 2.63 -8.44
C LEU A 180 13.93 2.26 -9.90
N ALA A 181 13.17 3.09 -10.64
CA ALA A 181 12.95 2.88 -12.07
C ALA A 181 14.27 2.88 -12.85
N GLU A 182 15.16 3.82 -12.55
CA GLU A 182 16.51 3.89 -13.14
C GLU A 182 17.39 2.70 -12.76
N SER A 183 17.37 2.32 -11.47
CA SER A 183 18.19 1.21 -10.97
C SER A 183 17.82 -0.11 -11.63
N ALA A 184 16.52 -0.34 -11.82
CA ALA A 184 16.06 -1.57 -12.43
C ALA A 184 16.27 -1.57 -13.96
N LEU A 185 16.10 -0.42 -14.63
CA LEU A 185 16.50 -0.26 -16.03
C LEU A 185 17.97 -0.64 -16.22
N TYR A 186 18.85 -0.06 -15.40
CA TYR A 186 20.29 -0.35 -15.44
C TYR A 186 20.61 -1.83 -15.20
N ALA A 187 19.93 -2.47 -14.24
CA ALA A 187 20.14 -3.88 -13.94
C ALA A 187 19.68 -4.79 -15.09
N MET A 188 18.54 -4.48 -15.71
CA MET A 188 17.98 -5.24 -16.81
C MET A 188 18.80 -5.06 -18.10
N ASP A 189 19.18 -3.83 -18.43
CA ASP A 189 20.01 -3.54 -19.60
C ASP A 189 21.37 -4.28 -19.55
N LYS A 190 21.90 -4.49 -18.33
CA LYS A 190 23.11 -5.32 -18.13
C LYS A 190 22.88 -6.82 -18.17
N SER A 191 21.70 -7.27 -17.83
CA SER A 191 21.39 -8.70 -17.66
C SER A 191 20.81 -9.34 -18.90
N LEU A 192 20.22 -8.53 -19.80
CA LEU A 192 19.60 -8.97 -21.03
C LEU A 192 20.54 -8.67 -22.22
N GLU A 193 20.39 -9.45 -23.29
CA GLU A 193 21.07 -9.17 -24.57
C GLU A 193 20.39 -8.05 -25.39
N GLU A 194 19.18 -7.67 -24.97
CA GLU A 194 18.37 -6.64 -25.61
C GLU A 194 18.40 -5.35 -24.79
N HIS A 195 18.47 -4.21 -25.46
CA HIS A 195 18.39 -2.90 -24.83
C HIS A 195 16.98 -2.60 -24.35
N ILE A 196 16.86 -2.12 -23.11
CA ILE A 196 15.58 -1.68 -22.52
C ILE A 196 15.43 -0.18 -22.73
N ASP A 197 14.32 0.25 -23.35
CA ASP A 197 14.12 1.66 -23.69
C ASP A 197 13.78 2.53 -22.46
N LEU A 198 13.05 2.00 -21.48
CA LEU A 198 12.65 2.76 -20.29
C LEU A 198 12.32 1.87 -19.10
N GLY A 199 12.41 2.45 -17.91
CA GLY A 199 11.99 1.85 -16.64
C GLY A 199 10.79 2.58 -16.05
N ILE A 200 9.87 1.81 -15.43
CA ILE A 200 8.67 2.33 -14.75
C ILE A 200 8.54 1.71 -13.35
N MET A 201 8.32 2.54 -12.33
CA MET A 201 8.01 2.11 -10.97
C MET A 201 6.63 2.63 -10.55
N ASN A 202 5.79 1.77 -10.00
CA ASN A 202 4.48 2.19 -9.51
C ASN A 202 4.59 3.05 -8.23
N ALA A 203 3.69 4.02 -8.08
CA ALA A 203 3.68 4.98 -6.97
C ALA A 203 3.67 4.34 -5.56
N GLY A 204 3.11 3.14 -5.42
CA GLY A 204 3.06 2.41 -4.15
C GLY A 204 4.23 1.47 -3.91
N GLY A 205 5.15 1.35 -4.86
CA GLY A 205 6.28 0.43 -4.81
C GLY A 205 7.38 0.85 -3.85
N VAL A 206 7.50 2.15 -3.56
CA VAL A 206 8.51 2.71 -2.67
C VAL A 206 7.92 2.97 -1.29
N ARG A 207 8.55 2.43 -0.24
CA ARG A 207 7.99 2.40 1.12
C ARG A 207 8.76 3.24 2.13
N ALA A 208 9.99 3.60 1.84
CA ALA A 208 10.85 4.47 2.66
C ALA A 208 11.61 5.46 1.77
N ASP A 209 12.11 6.52 2.35
CA ASP A 209 13.08 7.40 1.74
C ASP A 209 14.47 6.78 1.85
N LEU A 210 15.41 7.24 1.04
CA LEU A 210 16.81 6.81 1.09
C LEU A 210 17.68 8.06 1.29
N GLU A 211 18.34 8.13 2.43
CA GLU A 211 19.22 9.24 2.77
C GLU A 211 20.57 9.14 2.07
N ALA A 212 21.19 10.31 1.80
CA ALA A 212 22.55 10.37 1.26
C ALA A 212 23.57 9.78 2.24
N GLY A 213 24.55 9.06 1.72
CA GLY A 213 25.59 8.42 2.49
C GLY A 213 25.67 6.91 2.27
N ASP A 214 26.21 6.22 3.26
CA ASP A 214 26.25 4.75 3.26
C ASP A 214 24.84 4.19 3.47
N VAL A 215 24.49 3.23 2.62
CA VAL A 215 23.19 2.55 2.62
C VAL A 215 23.36 1.15 3.12
N THR A 216 22.68 0.82 4.19
CA THR A 216 22.64 -0.53 4.74
C THR A 216 21.65 -1.43 3.99
N TYR A 217 21.80 -2.74 4.11
CA TYR A 217 20.85 -3.70 3.57
C TYR A 217 19.44 -3.46 4.13
N GLN A 218 19.31 -3.12 5.41
CA GLN A 218 18.02 -2.81 6.04
C GLN A 218 17.36 -1.59 5.41
N GLU A 219 18.09 -0.52 5.17
CA GLU A 219 17.56 0.69 4.53
C GLU A 219 17.12 0.41 3.09
N ALA A 220 17.95 -0.28 2.31
CA ALA A 220 17.58 -0.71 0.95
C ALA A 220 16.34 -1.60 0.95
N PHE A 221 16.25 -2.56 1.88
CA PHE A 221 15.09 -3.42 2.04
C PHE A 221 13.83 -2.63 2.44
N GLN A 222 13.93 -1.62 3.30
CA GLN A 222 12.80 -0.76 3.68
C GLN A 222 12.27 0.07 2.53
N VAL A 223 13.13 0.47 1.59
CA VAL A 223 12.72 1.18 0.37
C VAL A 223 11.84 0.28 -0.51
N GLN A 224 12.23 -0.98 -0.73
CA GLN A 224 11.53 -1.95 -1.59
C GLN A 224 11.41 -3.33 -0.91
N PRO A 225 10.48 -3.50 0.07
CA PRO A 225 10.44 -4.71 0.92
C PRO A 225 9.65 -5.88 0.34
N PHE A 226 9.16 -5.79 -0.89
CA PHE A 226 8.18 -6.76 -1.42
C PHE A 226 8.79 -8.00 -2.05
N GLY A 227 10.08 -7.97 -2.43
CA GLY A 227 10.70 -9.07 -3.18
C GLY A 227 9.98 -9.34 -4.51
N ASN A 228 9.53 -8.28 -5.17
CA ASN A 228 8.85 -8.38 -6.46
C ASN A 228 9.83 -8.83 -7.55
N ASP A 229 9.31 -9.58 -8.51
CA ASP A 229 10.03 -9.86 -9.74
C ASP A 229 10.03 -8.63 -10.65
N ILE A 230 11.13 -8.45 -11.39
CA ILE A 230 11.18 -7.48 -12.48
C ILE A 230 10.59 -8.15 -13.72
N SER A 231 9.69 -7.46 -14.40
CA SER A 231 9.07 -7.94 -15.63
C SER A 231 9.41 -7.01 -16.78
N VAL A 232 9.78 -7.59 -17.92
CA VAL A 232 10.03 -6.85 -19.16
C VAL A 232 8.89 -7.08 -20.14
N ALA A 233 8.40 -6.01 -20.76
CA ALA A 233 7.29 -6.08 -21.71
C ALA A 233 7.56 -5.16 -22.90
N THR A 234 7.05 -5.54 -24.07
CA THR A 234 7.03 -4.66 -25.26
C THR A 234 5.69 -3.95 -25.33
N LEU A 235 5.70 -2.62 -25.34
CA LEU A 235 4.50 -1.78 -25.50
C LEU A 235 4.70 -0.78 -26.63
N SER A 236 3.60 -0.45 -27.33
CA SER A 236 3.62 0.66 -28.30
C SER A 236 3.70 2.00 -27.57
N GLY A 237 4.26 3.03 -28.23
CA GLY A 237 4.30 4.38 -27.66
C GLY A 237 2.94 4.91 -27.26
N LYS A 238 1.89 4.56 -28.01
CA LYS A 238 0.51 4.86 -27.60
C LYS A 238 0.15 4.21 -26.27
N ALA A 239 0.47 2.94 -26.08
CA ALA A 239 0.16 2.24 -24.82
C ALA A 239 0.91 2.84 -23.63
N ILE A 240 2.15 3.32 -23.83
CA ILE A 240 2.92 4.05 -22.81
C ILE A 240 2.25 5.38 -22.47
N LYS A 241 1.84 6.18 -23.47
CA LYS A 241 1.08 7.42 -23.25
C LYS A 241 -0.23 7.16 -22.52
N ASP A 242 -0.98 6.12 -22.90
CA ASP A 242 -2.21 5.71 -22.24
C ASP A 242 -1.97 5.27 -20.79
N ALA A 243 -0.82 4.65 -20.48
CA ALA A 243 -0.43 4.31 -19.11
C ALA A 243 -0.13 5.57 -18.28
N LEU A 244 0.58 6.55 -18.85
CA LEU A 244 0.81 7.84 -18.20
C LEU A 244 -0.49 8.61 -17.95
N GLU A 245 -1.45 8.57 -18.85
CA GLU A 245 -2.78 9.14 -18.64
C GLU A 245 -3.51 8.51 -17.46
N ARG A 246 -3.35 7.21 -17.23
CA ARG A 246 -3.99 6.48 -16.12
C ARG A 246 -3.42 6.82 -14.74
N GLN A 247 -2.40 7.63 -14.65
CA GLN A 247 -1.95 8.20 -13.37
C GLN A 247 -3.08 9.02 -12.72
N TRP A 248 -3.93 9.68 -13.50
CA TRP A 248 -5.17 10.27 -13.02
C TRP A 248 -6.24 9.18 -12.88
N GLN A 249 -6.56 8.87 -11.65
CA GLN A 249 -7.51 7.82 -11.32
C GLN A 249 -8.91 8.15 -11.82
N SER A 250 -9.70 7.12 -12.13
CA SER A 250 -11.12 7.31 -12.36
C SER A 250 -11.78 7.93 -11.12
N LYS A 251 -12.91 8.62 -11.30
CA LYS A 251 -13.65 9.19 -10.16
C LYS A 251 -13.97 8.12 -9.11
N GLU A 252 -14.37 6.93 -9.55
CA GLU A 252 -14.70 5.80 -8.67
C GLU A 252 -13.48 5.31 -7.89
N ASP A 253 -12.32 5.17 -8.55
CA ASP A 253 -11.11 4.70 -7.89
C ASP A 253 -10.52 5.78 -6.97
N ALA A 254 -10.60 7.05 -7.37
CA ALA A 254 -10.19 8.18 -6.54
C ALA A 254 -11.03 8.30 -5.26
N GLU A 255 -12.36 8.13 -5.36
CA GLU A 255 -13.25 8.14 -4.19
C GLU A 255 -12.98 6.95 -3.26
N LYS A 256 -12.70 5.75 -3.81
CA LYS A 256 -12.38 4.56 -3.01
C LYS A 256 -11.03 4.62 -2.31
N SER A 257 -10.03 5.21 -2.94
CA SER A 257 -8.65 5.23 -2.45
C SER A 257 -8.27 6.51 -1.72
N GLY A 258 -9.07 7.58 -1.85
CA GLY A 258 -8.71 8.93 -1.43
C GLY A 258 -7.55 9.55 -2.24
N ARG A 259 -7.21 8.95 -3.40
CA ARG A 259 -6.04 9.33 -4.20
C ARG A 259 -6.45 9.65 -5.64
N PRO A 260 -6.61 10.92 -5.99
CA PRO A 260 -7.02 11.32 -7.34
C PRO A 260 -5.94 11.07 -8.41
N ARG A 261 -4.67 11.01 -7.99
CA ARG A 261 -3.53 10.72 -8.87
C ARG A 261 -2.56 9.77 -8.17
N LEU A 262 -1.91 8.91 -8.98
CA LEU A 262 -0.80 8.04 -8.57
C LEU A 262 0.35 8.28 -9.55
N ASP A 263 1.40 8.99 -9.12
CA ASP A 263 2.54 9.36 -9.96
C ASP A 263 3.52 8.18 -10.08
N MET A 264 3.80 7.76 -11.29
CA MET A 264 4.77 6.70 -11.55
C MET A 264 6.20 7.24 -11.53
N GLY A 265 7.12 6.50 -10.94
CA GLY A 265 8.55 6.72 -11.16
C GLY A 265 8.94 6.32 -12.58
N LEU A 266 9.78 7.10 -13.19
CA LEU A 266 10.31 6.88 -14.54
C LEU A 266 11.83 6.92 -14.50
N SER A 267 12.47 6.15 -15.38
CA SER A 267 13.93 6.23 -15.60
C SER A 267 14.33 7.61 -16.12
N ASN A 268 15.57 8.01 -15.88
CA ASN A 268 16.07 9.36 -16.12
C ASN A 268 16.04 9.79 -17.60
N ASN A 269 15.96 8.83 -18.52
CA ASN A 269 15.88 9.09 -19.95
C ASN A 269 14.48 9.41 -20.46
N VAL A 270 13.46 9.32 -19.59
CA VAL A 270 12.05 9.61 -19.92
C VAL A 270 11.66 10.98 -19.40
N ALA A 271 11.07 11.80 -20.27
CA ALA A 271 10.42 13.04 -19.84
C ALA A 271 9.05 13.18 -20.51
N TYR A 272 8.10 13.74 -19.78
CA TYR A 272 6.78 14.05 -20.34
C TYR A 272 6.24 15.38 -19.83
N THR A 273 5.36 15.98 -20.61
CA THR A 273 4.61 17.17 -20.22
C THR A 273 3.12 16.87 -20.22
N TYR A 274 2.38 17.55 -19.37
CA TYR A 274 0.95 17.34 -19.26
C TYR A 274 0.19 18.62 -18.91
N ASN A 275 -1.09 18.65 -19.28
CA ASN A 275 -2.05 19.65 -18.85
C ASN A 275 -3.05 19.01 -17.88
N PRO A 276 -3.01 19.29 -16.56
CA PRO A 276 -3.88 18.66 -15.59
C PRO A 276 -5.36 19.01 -15.77
N GLU A 277 -5.66 20.13 -16.43
CA GLU A 277 -7.04 20.63 -16.67
C GLU A 277 -7.68 20.04 -17.94
N ALA A 278 -6.92 19.27 -18.72
CA ALA A 278 -7.46 18.64 -19.93
C ALA A 278 -8.39 17.46 -19.58
N GLU A 279 -9.22 17.10 -20.54
CA GLU A 279 -10.12 15.95 -20.42
C GLU A 279 -9.33 14.64 -20.21
N THR A 280 -10.00 13.64 -19.66
CA THR A 280 -9.41 12.31 -19.46
C THR A 280 -8.95 11.71 -20.77
N GLY A 281 -7.69 11.31 -20.85
CA GLY A 281 -7.06 10.78 -22.05
C GLY A 281 -6.39 11.83 -22.95
N GLU A 282 -6.43 13.11 -22.58
CA GLU A 282 -5.85 14.24 -23.32
C GLU A 282 -4.86 15.06 -22.47
N ARG A 283 -4.50 14.58 -21.28
CA ARG A 283 -3.63 15.32 -20.36
C ARG A 283 -2.18 15.29 -20.79
N ILE A 284 -1.69 14.14 -21.27
CA ILE A 284 -0.29 13.99 -21.73
C ILE A 284 -0.11 14.73 -23.05
N THR A 285 0.71 15.79 -23.04
CA THR A 285 0.94 16.64 -24.20
C THR A 285 2.19 16.27 -24.99
N SER A 286 3.20 15.69 -24.33
CA SER A 286 4.39 15.13 -25.01
C SER A 286 5.05 14.07 -24.14
N VAL A 287 5.70 13.11 -24.77
CA VAL A 287 6.60 12.14 -24.14
C VAL A 287 7.86 12.04 -24.98
N THR A 288 9.01 12.03 -24.32
CA THR A 288 10.30 11.77 -24.96
C THR A 288 11.04 10.66 -24.24
N ILE A 289 11.77 9.83 -24.98
CA ILE A 289 12.74 8.83 -24.49
C ILE A 289 14.09 9.17 -25.11
N ASP A 290 15.13 9.28 -24.31
CA ASP A 290 16.47 9.76 -24.75
C ASP A 290 16.43 11.08 -25.54
N GLY A 291 15.51 11.97 -25.13
CA GLY A 291 15.30 13.26 -25.78
C GLY A 291 14.61 13.19 -27.15
N GLN A 292 14.20 12.01 -27.62
CA GLN A 292 13.45 11.82 -28.87
C GLN A 292 11.96 11.68 -28.60
N PRO A 293 11.08 12.34 -29.40
CA PRO A 293 9.64 12.18 -29.27
C PRO A 293 9.21 10.71 -29.40
N LEU A 294 8.31 10.28 -28.52
CA LEU A 294 7.74 8.94 -28.57
C LEU A 294 6.62 8.89 -29.63
N GLU A 295 6.87 8.15 -30.70
CA GLU A 295 5.88 7.89 -31.75
C GLU A 295 4.87 6.82 -31.29
N ASP A 296 3.58 6.97 -31.64
CA ASP A 296 2.49 6.12 -31.16
C ASP A 296 2.62 4.64 -31.58
N ASP A 297 3.17 4.41 -32.77
CA ASP A 297 3.36 3.09 -33.38
C ASP A 297 4.75 2.48 -33.13
N LYS A 298 5.65 3.19 -32.45
CA LYS A 298 6.96 2.67 -32.06
C LYS A 298 6.80 1.66 -30.93
N ASP A 299 7.27 0.43 -31.14
CA ASP A 299 7.42 -0.53 -30.06
C ASP A 299 8.63 -0.16 -29.18
N CYS A 300 8.41 -0.15 -27.87
CA CYS A 300 9.43 0.07 -26.86
C CYS A 300 9.47 -1.11 -25.90
N LEU A 301 10.67 -1.51 -25.52
CA LEU A 301 10.92 -2.50 -24.49
C LEU A 301 11.01 -1.78 -23.14
N LEU A 302 10.15 -2.10 -22.20
CA LEU A 302 10.14 -1.51 -20.87
C LEU A 302 10.15 -2.59 -19.79
N TYR A 303 10.67 -2.19 -18.63
CA TYR A 303 10.60 -2.98 -17.43
C TYR A 303 9.52 -2.43 -16.49
#